data_ef21a6b2061fbb3b7bc207f4dd589601
#
_entry.id   ef21a6b2061fbb3b7bc207f4dd589601
#
_cell.length_a   1.000
_cell.length_b   1.000
_cell.length_c   1.000
_cell.angle_alpha   90.00
_cell.angle_beta   90.00
_cell.angle_gamma   90.00
#
_symmetry.space_group_name_H-M   'P 1'
#
loop_
_entity.id
_entity.type
_entity.pdbx_description
1 polymer ?
#
loop_
_entity_poly.entity_id
_entity_poly.type
_entity_poly.pdbx_seq_one_letter_code
_entity_poly.pdbx_strand_id
1 'polypeptide(L)'
;TLMTPQTETDGSDLTLSLTGQVSVTEGGRLVSQREADMSGTELTLSSQDGLILKGDTGCPEEGCSWTVKSLTLDNGAVAFYDTAVVSDGGYQSLMTGSLSGNGNFYMHTNVAAGQGDRLVVTGTAEGSHRVYVADTGKSPEAGTDLTLVTTGGGDAAFVLGNEGGMVDIGTYEYTLKKDTDNTGGNSWRLTEYVAPEPPTPPDTPDTPDTPDTPVTPPADVSKRITPSTAAVLSMAAVTPLVWDAELDSVRARLDSLKGKGDGNGAWSSVYSQRSNLSTEAGAGAEQTLTGLTVGVDARHERESSMTTRGVFFSYSHSDVGFDRGGKGNVDSYGAGAYAGWEHRN
;
A
#
# COMPACT_ATOMS: atom_id res chain seq x y z
N THR A 1 -3.19 24.11 -26.02
CA THR A 1 -4.32 23.22 -25.74
C THR A 1 -5.05 22.95 -27.03
N LEU A 2 -4.97 21.73 -27.54
CA LEU A 2 -5.80 21.27 -28.65
C LEU A 2 -7.11 20.78 -28.02
N MET A 3 -8.16 21.56 -28.16
CA MET A 3 -9.51 21.10 -27.84
C MET A 3 -10.12 20.58 -29.16
N THR A 4 -10.64 19.37 -29.13
CA THR A 4 -11.52 18.93 -30.24
C THR A 4 -12.75 19.82 -30.24
N PRO A 5 -13.17 20.37 -31.39
CA PRO A 5 -14.38 21.16 -31.44
C PRO A 5 -15.57 20.30 -30.98
N GLN A 6 -16.47 20.94 -30.26
CA GLN A 6 -17.76 20.32 -29.94
C GLN A 6 -18.52 20.03 -31.27
N THR A 7 -19.27 18.94 -31.30
CA THR A 7 -20.11 18.50 -32.42
C THR A 7 -20.75 19.70 -33.11
N GLU A 8 -20.58 19.77 -34.41
CA GLU A 8 -21.41 20.66 -35.21
C GLU A 8 -22.90 20.26 -35.12
N THR A 9 -23.78 21.22 -35.30
CA THR A 9 -25.24 21.06 -35.18
C THR A 9 -25.86 20.02 -36.12
N ASP A 10 -25.09 19.41 -36.99
CA ASP A 10 -25.51 18.37 -37.94
C ASP A 10 -25.19 16.94 -37.49
N GLY A 11 -24.53 16.75 -36.32
CA GLY A 11 -24.22 15.43 -35.78
C GLY A 11 -23.01 14.73 -36.39
N SER A 12 -22.21 15.42 -37.21
CA SER A 12 -20.96 14.87 -37.74
C SER A 12 -19.85 14.93 -36.69
N ASP A 13 -19.18 13.79 -36.43
CA ASP A 13 -17.98 13.73 -35.61
C ASP A 13 -16.81 14.38 -36.34
N LEU A 14 -16.33 15.52 -35.82
CA LEU A 14 -15.12 16.15 -36.32
C LEU A 14 -13.89 15.46 -35.69
N THR A 15 -13.20 14.67 -36.48
CA THR A 15 -11.90 14.09 -36.07
C THR A 15 -10.81 15.13 -36.25
N LEU A 16 -10.15 15.55 -35.19
CA LEU A 16 -8.95 16.37 -35.25
C LEU A 16 -7.76 15.49 -35.66
N SER A 17 -7.19 15.76 -36.85
CA SER A 17 -5.94 15.12 -37.28
C SER A 17 -4.76 16.07 -37.13
N LEU A 18 -3.72 15.60 -36.44
CA LEU A 18 -2.45 16.31 -36.26
C LEU A 18 -1.35 15.54 -36.99
N THR A 19 -0.64 16.18 -37.90
CA THR A 19 0.42 15.53 -38.67
C THR A 19 1.70 16.35 -38.68
N GLY A 20 2.84 15.69 -38.90
CA GLY A 20 4.16 16.34 -38.97
C GLY A 20 4.88 16.34 -37.61
N GLN A 21 5.86 17.23 -37.47
CA GLN A 21 6.66 17.34 -36.27
C GLN A 21 5.98 18.28 -35.27
N VAL A 22 5.79 17.79 -34.04
CA VAL A 22 5.24 18.56 -32.91
C VAL A 22 6.22 18.48 -31.75
N SER A 23 6.63 19.65 -31.27
CA SER A 23 7.48 19.74 -30.09
C SER A 23 6.76 20.49 -28.99
N VAL A 24 6.71 19.88 -27.79
CA VAL A 24 6.20 20.52 -26.57
C VAL A 24 7.40 20.80 -25.68
N THR A 25 7.80 22.08 -25.65
CA THR A 25 8.99 22.54 -24.93
C THR A 25 8.65 23.00 -23.51
N GLU A 26 9.66 23.38 -22.76
CA GLU A 26 9.58 23.80 -21.36
C GLU A 26 8.38 24.71 -21.05
N GLY A 27 7.59 24.33 -20.06
CA GLY A 27 6.34 25.00 -19.68
C GLY A 27 5.17 24.80 -20.64
N GLY A 28 5.38 24.13 -21.79
CA GLY A 28 4.33 23.78 -22.74
C GLY A 28 3.54 22.54 -22.32
N ARG A 29 2.29 22.47 -22.76
CA ARG A 29 1.39 21.35 -22.48
C ARG A 29 0.47 21.09 -23.68
N LEU A 30 0.42 19.84 -24.11
CA LEU A 30 -0.53 19.35 -25.09
C LEU A 30 -1.60 18.53 -24.36
N VAL A 31 -2.86 18.98 -24.41
CA VAL A 31 -3.98 18.25 -23.79
C VAL A 31 -4.91 17.76 -24.88
N SER A 32 -5.14 16.46 -24.94
CA SER A 32 -6.12 15.84 -25.81
C SER A 32 -7.31 15.36 -24.98
N GLN A 33 -8.51 15.86 -25.27
CA GLN A 33 -9.75 15.54 -24.56
C GLN A 33 -10.58 14.44 -25.23
N ARG A 34 -10.24 14.05 -26.44
CA ARG A 34 -10.87 12.99 -27.23
C ARG A 34 -9.82 12.25 -28.01
N GLU A 35 -10.20 11.11 -28.54
CA GLU A 35 -9.40 10.45 -29.56
C GLU A 35 -9.07 11.41 -30.68
N ALA A 36 -7.80 11.77 -30.79
CA ALA A 36 -7.30 12.58 -31.89
C ALA A 36 -6.40 11.70 -32.75
N ASP A 37 -6.58 11.77 -34.06
CA ASP A 37 -5.67 11.11 -35.00
C ASP A 37 -4.34 11.86 -35.06
N MET A 38 -3.34 11.33 -34.36
CA MET A 38 -1.95 11.79 -34.39
C MET A 38 -1.03 10.75 -35.05
N SER A 39 -1.59 9.78 -35.78
CA SER A 39 -0.84 8.70 -36.41
C SER A 39 0.26 9.15 -37.36
N GLY A 40 0.12 10.37 -37.93
CA GLY A 40 1.13 11.05 -38.75
C GLY A 40 2.10 11.95 -37.95
N THR A 41 2.02 12.01 -36.61
CA THR A 41 2.75 12.98 -35.78
C THR A 41 4.04 12.37 -35.24
N GLU A 42 5.16 13.06 -35.43
CA GLU A 42 6.42 12.85 -34.74
C GLU A 42 6.45 13.79 -33.52
N LEU A 43 6.18 13.24 -32.32
CA LEU A 43 5.98 14.03 -31.11
C LEU A 43 7.25 14.03 -30.25
N THR A 44 7.74 15.21 -29.91
CA THR A 44 8.87 15.40 -28.97
C THR A 44 8.38 16.16 -27.74
N LEU A 45 8.61 15.61 -26.57
CA LEU A 45 8.21 16.19 -25.29
C LEU A 45 9.45 16.53 -24.46
N SER A 46 9.66 17.81 -24.18
CA SER A 46 10.72 18.32 -23.29
C SER A 46 10.12 19.03 -22.05
N SER A 47 8.84 18.82 -21.75
CA SER A 47 8.12 19.39 -20.61
C SER A 47 7.58 18.30 -19.70
N GLN A 48 7.64 18.56 -18.39
CA GLN A 48 7.08 17.62 -17.36
C GLN A 48 5.54 17.53 -17.43
N ASP A 49 4.87 18.53 -17.99
CA ASP A 49 3.43 18.50 -18.29
C ASP A 49 3.16 18.26 -19.80
N GLY A 50 4.09 17.58 -20.48
CA GLY A 50 4.20 17.53 -21.92
C GLY A 50 2.95 17.08 -22.67
N LEU A 51 2.47 15.86 -22.45
CA LEU A 51 1.24 15.33 -23.05
C LEU A 51 0.30 14.86 -21.93
N ILE A 52 -0.94 15.33 -22.00
CA ILE A 52 -2.03 14.86 -21.13
C ILE A 52 -3.11 14.25 -22.02
N LEU A 53 -3.37 12.96 -21.82
CA LEU A 53 -4.45 12.22 -22.46
C LEU A 53 -5.64 12.23 -21.52
N LYS A 54 -6.71 12.88 -21.95
CA LYS A 54 -7.92 13.02 -21.14
C LYS A 54 -9.10 12.38 -21.86
N GLY A 55 -9.49 11.20 -21.38
CA GLY A 55 -10.74 10.59 -21.76
C GLY A 55 -11.93 11.44 -21.31
N ASP A 56 -12.99 11.43 -22.07
CA ASP A 56 -14.26 12.10 -21.76
C ASP A 56 -15.43 11.10 -21.83
N THR A 57 -16.64 11.62 -21.63
CA THR A 57 -17.88 10.81 -21.69
C THR A 57 -18.17 10.22 -23.09
N GLY A 58 -17.39 10.58 -24.10
CA GLY A 58 -17.47 10.02 -25.45
C GLY A 58 -16.52 8.84 -25.68
N CYS A 59 -15.65 8.50 -24.71
CA CYS A 59 -14.82 7.32 -24.80
C CYS A 59 -15.65 6.04 -24.58
N PRO A 60 -15.32 4.94 -25.28
CA PRO A 60 -15.87 3.63 -24.96
C PRO A 60 -15.63 3.26 -23.48
N GLU A 61 -16.42 2.33 -22.94
CA GLU A 61 -16.18 1.81 -21.57
C GLU A 61 -14.77 1.22 -21.42
N GLU A 62 -14.17 0.75 -22.52
CA GLU A 62 -12.80 0.23 -22.60
C GLU A 62 -11.73 1.34 -22.55
N GLY A 63 -12.12 2.60 -22.57
CA GLY A 63 -11.24 3.78 -22.58
C GLY A 63 -10.99 4.35 -23.98
N CYS A 64 -10.30 5.49 -24.04
CA CYS A 64 -9.88 6.11 -25.29
C CYS A 64 -8.49 5.64 -25.72
N SER A 65 -8.26 5.62 -27.03
CA SER A 65 -6.96 5.27 -27.62
C SER A 65 -6.41 6.43 -28.43
N TRP A 66 -5.12 6.69 -28.28
CA TRP A 66 -4.37 7.66 -29.08
C TRP A 66 -3.25 6.96 -29.85
N THR A 67 -3.01 7.42 -31.06
CA THR A 67 -1.91 6.88 -31.88
C THR A 67 -1.01 8.02 -32.33
N VAL A 68 0.31 7.86 -32.13
CA VAL A 68 1.34 8.75 -32.66
C VAL A 68 2.33 7.96 -33.50
N LYS A 69 2.92 8.56 -34.51
CA LYS A 69 3.90 7.92 -35.39
C LYS A 69 5.17 7.56 -34.63
N SER A 70 5.71 8.52 -33.86
CA SER A 70 6.87 8.35 -33.01
C SER A 70 6.78 9.28 -31.80
N LEU A 71 7.31 8.81 -30.66
CA LEU A 71 7.38 9.57 -29.43
C LEU A 71 8.84 9.66 -28.95
N THR A 72 9.31 10.89 -28.77
CA THR A 72 10.61 11.18 -28.20
C THR A 72 10.43 11.94 -26.88
N LEU A 73 11.01 11.43 -25.81
CA LEU A 73 11.00 12.09 -24.51
C LEU A 73 12.39 12.66 -24.22
N ASP A 74 12.49 13.97 -24.16
CA ASP A 74 13.68 14.69 -23.72
C ASP A 74 13.43 15.24 -22.30
N ASN A 75 13.46 14.36 -21.31
CA ASN A 75 13.03 14.59 -19.94
C ASN A 75 11.56 15.04 -19.82
N GLY A 76 10.75 14.76 -20.83
CA GLY A 76 9.34 15.08 -20.87
C GLY A 76 8.48 14.02 -20.18
N ALA A 77 7.17 14.28 -20.14
CA ALA A 77 6.23 13.34 -19.53
C ALA A 77 4.94 13.17 -20.35
N VAL A 78 4.34 12.01 -20.19
CA VAL A 78 3.00 11.64 -20.65
C VAL A 78 2.17 11.29 -19.42
N ALA A 79 1.04 11.99 -19.26
CA ALA A 79 0.02 11.65 -18.26
C ALA A 79 -1.22 11.11 -18.98
N PHE A 80 -1.69 9.96 -18.54
CA PHE A 80 -2.91 9.32 -19.04
C PHE A 80 -4.16 9.88 -18.36
N TYR A 81 -4.03 10.93 -17.56
CA TYR A 81 -5.09 11.58 -16.81
C TYR A 81 -4.71 13.04 -16.50
N ASP A 82 -5.70 13.87 -16.18
CA ASP A 82 -5.49 15.27 -15.75
C ASP A 82 -5.81 15.51 -14.27
N THR A 83 -6.25 14.48 -13.54
CA THR A 83 -6.59 14.57 -12.12
C THR A 83 -5.88 13.46 -11.33
N ALA A 84 -5.52 13.77 -10.08
CA ALA A 84 -4.92 12.77 -9.18
C ALA A 84 -5.94 11.72 -8.66
N VAL A 85 -7.22 11.88 -8.97
CA VAL A 85 -8.27 10.95 -8.52
C VAL A 85 -8.36 9.78 -9.49
N VAL A 86 -8.05 8.60 -8.99
CA VAL A 86 -8.17 7.35 -9.77
C VAL A 86 -9.64 6.97 -9.88
N SER A 87 -10.14 6.83 -11.11
CA SER A 87 -11.50 6.36 -11.40
C SER A 87 -11.53 4.84 -11.58
N ASP A 88 -12.72 4.24 -11.43
CA ASP A 88 -12.94 2.80 -11.62
C ASP A 88 -13.09 2.38 -13.10
N GLY A 89 -12.77 3.24 -14.05
CA GLY A 89 -12.91 2.95 -15.48
C GLY A 89 -12.43 4.10 -16.36
N GLY A 90 -12.55 3.92 -17.67
CA GLY A 90 -12.13 4.93 -18.65
C GLY A 90 -10.62 5.05 -18.77
N TYR A 91 -9.89 3.92 -18.64
CA TYR A 91 -8.44 3.88 -18.79
C TYR A 91 -8.03 4.17 -20.24
N GLN A 92 -6.87 4.83 -20.39
CA GLN A 92 -6.41 5.34 -21.65
C GLN A 92 -5.33 4.43 -22.25
N SER A 93 -5.24 4.41 -23.58
CA SER A 93 -4.19 3.70 -24.30
C SER A 93 -3.45 4.63 -25.24
N LEU A 94 -2.12 4.67 -25.17
CA LEU A 94 -1.27 5.36 -26.12
C LEU A 94 -0.51 4.34 -26.97
N MET A 95 -0.73 4.39 -28.27
CA MET A 95 -0.02 3.59 -29.25
C MET A 95 0.99 4.45 -29.98
N THR A 96 2.22 3.99 -30.12
CA THR A 96 3.27 4.65 -30.90
C THR A 96 4.08 3.66 -31.73
N GLY A 97 4.54 4.10 -32.93
CA GLY A 97 5.42 3.31 -33.77
C GLY A 97 6.81 3.11 -33.19
N SER A 98 7.35 4.12 -32.50
CA SER A 98 8.64 4.05 -31.80
C SER A 98 8.66 4.96 -30.59
N LEU A 99 9.51 4.60 -29.61
CA LEU A 99 9.76 5.39 -28.41
C LEU A 99 11.26 5.58 -28.24
N SER A 100 11.70 6.80 -27.91
CA SER A 100 13.11 7.08 -27.64
C SER A 100 13.28 8.15 -26.56
N GLY A 101 14.52 8.26 -26.05
CA GLY A 101 14.91 9.24 -25.05
C GLY A 101 14.61 8.81 -23.60
N ASN A 102 14.41 9.79 -22.71
CA ASN A 102 14.20 9.54 -21.27
C ASN A 102 13.03 10.39 -20.78
N GLY A 103 12.16 9.81 -19.98
CA GLY A 103 11.03 10.56 -19.47
C GLY A 103 10.10 9.76 -18.55
N ASN A 104 8.96 10.35 -18.25
CA ASN A 104 8.02 9.86 -17.27
C ASN A 104 6.66 9.52 -17.87
N PHE A 105 6.03 8.47 -17.39
CA PHE A 105 4.65 8.10 -17.68
C PHE A 105 3.87 8.05 -16.36
N TYR A 106 2.72 8.75 -16.35
CA TYR A 106 1.81 8.74 -15.19
C TYR A 106 0.55 7.99 -15.57
N MET A 107 0.28 6.88 -14.91
CA MET A 107 -0.76 5.92 -15.24
C MET A 107 -1.69 5.64 -14.07
N HIS A 108 -2.98 5.51 -14.34
CA HIS A 108 -3.96 4.99 -13.40
C HIS A 108 -4.21 3.51 -13.64
N THR A 109 -4.52 2.78 -12.56
CA THR A 109 -4.83 1.35 -12.63
C THR A 109 -5.96 0.95 -11.68
N ASN A 110 -6.60 -0.14 -11.99
CA ASN A 110 -7.44 -0.95 -11.11
C ASN A 110 -7.01 -2.41 -11.31
N VAL A 111 -5.93 -2.79 -10.63
CA VAL A 111 -5.37 -4.14 -10.76
C VAL A 111 -6.39 -5.20 -10.35
N ALA A 112 -7.24 -4.89 -9.35
CA ALA A 112 -8.30 -5.80 -8.92
C ALA A 112 -9.32 -6.14 -10.03
N ALA A 113 -9.53 -5.23 -10.99
CA ALA A 113 -10.38 -5.44 -12.15
C ALA A 113 -9.60 -5.87 -13.42
N GLY A 114 -8.26 -5.96 -13.34
CA GLY A 114 -7.40 -6.24 -14.50
C GLY A 114 -7.37 -5.10 -15.51
N GLN A 115 -7.62 -3.86 -15.09
CA GLN A 115 -7.74 -2.67 -15.94
C GLN A 115 -6.69 -1.62 -15.57
N GLY A 116 -6.26 -0.84 -16.58
CA GLY A 116 -5.31 0.25 -16.37
C GLY A 116 -4.91 0.93 -17.67
N ASP A 117 -4.30 2.09 -17.52
CA ASP A 117 -3.69 2.82 -18.63
C ASP A 117 -2.58 1.99 -19.26
N ARG A 118 -2.40 2.15 -20.57
CA ARG A 118 -1.49 1.29 -21.32
C ARG A 118 -0.67 2.07 -22.34
N LEU A 119 0.62 1.76 -22.41
CA LEU A 119 1.52 2.19 -23.47
C LEU A 119 1.84 1.01 -24.40
N VAL A 120 1.60 1.18 -25.70
CA VAL A 120 1.88 0.18 -26.73
C VAL A 120 2.87 0.78 -27.75
N VAL A 121 4.10 0.29 -27.77
CA VAL A 121 5.09 0.63 -28.77
C VAL A 121 5.14 -0.51 -29.79
N THR A 122 4.61 -0.28 -30.98
CA THR A 122 4.49 -1.34 -32.01
C THR A 122 5.83 -1.71 -32.65
N GLY A 123 6.82 -0.82 -32.61
CA GLY A 123 8.19 -1.05 -33.06
C GLY A 123 9.18 -1.05 -31.90
N THR A 124 10.32 -0.36 -32.09
CA THR A 124 11.39 -0.34 -31.10
C THR A 124 11.18 0.73 -30.04
N ALA A 125 11.54 0.38 -28.81
CA ALA A 125 11.65 1.30 -27.69
C ALA A 125 13.08 1.35 -27.17
N GLU A 126 13.59 2.56 -26.97
CA GLU A 126 14.95 2.84 -26.50
C GLU A 126 14.92 3.86 -25.35
N GLY A 127 15.96 3.85 -24.50
CA GLY A 127 16.13 4.81 -23.41
C GLY A 127 15.60 4.35 -22.07
N SER A 128 15.49 5.32 -21.13
CA SER A 128 15.13 5.02 -19.74
C SER A 128 13.88 5.79 -19.32
N HIS A 129 12.87 5.07 -18.88
CA HIS A 129 11.57 5.63 -18.58
C HIS A 129 11.11 5.25 -17.17
N ARG A 130 10.49 6.20 -16.47
CA ARG A 130 9.84 5.95 -15.19
C ARG A 130 8.33 5.90 -15.37
N VAL A 131 7.72 4.90 -14.77
CA VAL A 131 6.27 4.73 -14.73
C VAL A 131 5.81 5.00 -13.30
N TYR A 132 5.01 6.04 -13.14
CA TYR A 132 4.34 6.36 -11.87
C TYR A 132 2.93 5.82 -11.95
N VAL A 133 2.57 4.98 -11.01
CA VAL A 133 1.28 4.32 -10.97
C VAL A 133 0.48 4.80 -9.77
N ALA A 134 -0.78 5.16 -10.02
CA ALA A 134 -1.78 5.36 -8.98
C ALA A 134 -2.90 4.34 -9.19
N ASP A 135 -3.11 3.46 -8.21
CA ASP A 135 -4.12 2.41 -8.26
C ASP A 135 -5.37 2.81 -7.46
N THR A 136 -6.50 2.18 -7.75
CA THR A 136 -7.76 2.35 -7.00
C THR A 136 -7.65 1.91 -5.53
N GLY A 137 -6.62 1.14 -5.17
CA GLY A 137 -6.39 0.59 -3.84
C GLY A 137 -7.28 -0.59 -3.48
N LYS A 138 -8.08 -1.09 -4.43
CA LYS A 138 -8.86 -2.33 -4.23
C LYS A 138 -7.92 -3.53 -4.24
N SER A 139 -8.15 -4.46 -3.31
CA SER A 139 -7.33 -5.68 -3.23
C SER A 139 -7.64 -6.61 -4.40
N PRO A 140 -6.66 -6.94 -5.27
CA PRO A 140 -6.83 -7.92 -6.33
C PRO A 140 -6.87 -9.34 -5.76
N GLU A 141 -7.33 -10.30 -6.56
CA GLU A 141 -7.11 -11.71 -6.28
C GLU A 141 -5.61 -12.05 -6.34
N ALA A 142 -5.20 -13.05 -5.57
CA ALA A 142 -3.80 -13.48 -5.52
C ALA A 142 -3.27 -13.85 -6.92
N GLY A 143 -2.08 -13.33 -7.26
CA GLY A 143 -1.43 -13.60 -8.54
C GLY A 143 -2.01 -12.81 -9.72
N THR A 144 -2.80 -11.76 -9.47
CA THR A 144 -3.28 -10.88 -10.52
C THR A 144 -2.15 -9.96 -11.00
N ASP A 145 -1.76 -10.10 -12.25
CA ASP A 145 -0.78 -9.25 -12.93
C ASP A 145 -1.48 -8.29 -13.89
N LEU A 146 -0.93 -7.08 -14.06
CA LEU A 146 -1.44 -6.11 -15.03
C LEU A 146 -0.31 -5.59 -15.92
N THR A 147 -0.42 -5.80 -17.24
CA THR A 147 0.53 -5.28 -18.22
C THR A 147 0.27 -3.80 -18.50
N LEU A 148 1.28 -2.97 -18.26
CA LEU A 148 1.23 -1.52 -18.49
C LEU A 148 1.90 -1.09 -19.79
N VAL A 149 3.01 -1.75 -20.16
CA VAL A 149 3.80 -1.39 -21.32
C VAL A 149 4.08 -2.63 -22.16
N THR A 150 3.94 -2.49 -23.48
CA THR A 150 4.38 -3.50 -24.46
C THR A 150 5.19 -2.84 -25.54
N THR A 151 6.25 -3.52 -26.03
CA THR A 151 7.08 -3.05 -27.14
C THR A 151 7.32 -4.16 -28.15
N GLY A 152 7.48 -3.81 -29.42
CA GLY A 152 7.87 -4.78 -30.47
C GLY A 152 9.33 -5.17 -30.39
N GLY A 153 10.13 -4.50 -29.55
CA GLY A 153 11.55 -4.78 -29.33
C GLY A 153 12.28 -3.54 -28.79
N GLY A 154 13.63 -3.61 -28.83
CA GLY A 154 14.49 -2.54 -28.34
C GLY A 154 15.01 -2.80 -26.93
N ASP A 155 15.83 -1.86 -26.46
CA ASP A 155 16.56 -1.98 -25.18
C ASP A 155 16.03 -1.03 -24.08
N ALA A 156 14.86 -0.43 -24.30
CA ALA A 156 14.25 0.45 -23.32
C ALA A 156 14.17 -0.20 -21.93
N ALA A 157 14.46 0.61 -20.93
CA ALA A 157 14.25 0.28 -19.52
C ALA A 157 13.06 1.04 -18.98
N PHE A 158 12.09 0.33 -18.40
CA PHE A 158 11.00 0.92 -17.61
C PHE A 158 11.13 0.49 -16.16
N VAL A 159 11.07 1.46 -15.25
CA VAL A 159 11.11 1.24 -13.80
C VAL A 159 9.99 2.02 -13.13
N LEU A 160 9.51 1.54 -11.99
CA LEU A 160 8.57 2.33 -11.17
C LEU A 160 9.25 3.58 -10.64
N GLY A 161 8.58 4.72 -10.80
CA GLY A 161 8.98 6.00 -10.23
C GLY A 161 8.39 6.27 -8.85
N ASN A 162 7.47 5.41 -8.37
CA ASN A 162 6.87 5.46 -7.06
C ASN A 162 7.92 5.30 -5.94
N GLU A 163 7.62 5.78 -4.74
CA GLU A 163 8.53 5.68 -3.60
C GLU A 163 8.95 4.23 -3.33
N GLY A 164 10.23 4.00 -3.13
CA GLY A 164 10.77 2.66 -2.95
C GLY A 164 10.72 1.75 -4.19
N GLY A 165 10.29 2.26 -5.36
CA GLY A 165 10.14 1.45 -6.58
C GLY A 165 9.01 0.43 -6.50
N MET A 166 7.99 0.71 -5.70
CA MET A 166 6.83 -0.15 -5.46
C MET A 166 5.53 0.63 -5.50
N VAL A 167 4.43 -0.07 -5.74
CA VAL A 167 3.06 0.47 -5.71
C VAL A 167 2.25 -0.29 -4.69
N ASP A 168 1.58 0.43 -3.81
CA ASP A 168 0.62 -0.13 -2.86
C ASP A 168 -0.69 -0.42 -3.58
N ILE A 169 -1.06 -1.70 -3.66
CA ILE A 169 -2.29 -2.16 -4.30
C ILE A 169 -3.06 -3.05 -3.32
N GLY A 170 -4.11 -2.50 -2.75
CA GLY A 170 -4.88 -3.20 -1.71
C GLY A 170 -4.00 -3.59 -0.52
N THR A 171 -3.87 -4.89 -0.29
CA THR A 171 -3.13 -5.44 0.86
C THR A 171 -1.63 -5.58 0.60
N TYR A 172 -1.20 -5.71 -0.66
CA TYR A 172 0.17 -6.07 -1.02
C TYR A 172 0.88 -5.00 -1.85
N GLU A 173 2.20 -5.00 -1.76
CA GLU A 173 3.06 -4.19 -2.62
C GLU A 173 3.28 -4.90 -3.96
N TYR A 174 3.31 -4.10 -5.03
CA TYR A 174 3.55 -4.53 -6.40
C TYR A 174 4.82 -3.90 -6.96
N THR A 175 5.50 -4.62 -7.83
CA THR A 175 6.68 -4.15 -8.58
C THR A 175 6.44 -4.29 -10.08
N LEU A 176 7.29 -3.62 -10.87
CA LEU A 176 7.24 -3.71 -12.33
C LEU A 176 8.25 -4.74 -12.80
N LYS A 177 7.78 -5.79 -13.45
CA LYS A 177 8.60 -6.87 -13.99
C LYS A 177 8.61 -6.83 -15.51
N LYS A 178 9.81 -6.96 -16.10
CA LYS A 178 10.00 -7.12 -17.55
C LYS A 178 9.93 -8.59 -17.92
N ASP A 179 9.18 -8.89 -18.98
CA ASP A 179 9.21 -10.18 -19.68
C ASP A 179 9.53 -9.95 -21.16
N THR A 180 10.25 -10.87 -21.77
CA THR A 180 10.56 -10.84 -23.19
C THR A 180 9.97 -12.08 -23.85
N ASP A 181 9.24 -11.90 -24.93
CA ASP A 181 8.65 -12.99 -25.69
C ASP A 181 9.66 -13.64 -26.67
N ASN A 182 9.24 -14.73 -27.29
CA ASN A 182 10.08 -15.47 -28.24
C ASN A 182 10.34 -14.73 -29.56
N THR A 183 9.66 -13.61 -29.80
CA THR A 183 9.80 -12.78 -31.01
C THR A 183 10.66 -11.54 -30.79
N GLY A 184 11.15 -11.33 -29.55
CA GLY A 184 11.96 -10.18 -29.14
C GLY A 184 11.13 -8.98 -28.67
N GLY A 185 9.83 -9.12 -28.57
CA GLY A 185 8.93 -8.16 -27.94
C GLY A 185 9.11 -8.17 -26.44
N ASN A 186 8.95 -7.00 -25.81
CA ASN A 186 9.05 -6.87 -24.37
C ASN A 186 7.73 -6.38 -23.79
N SER A 187 7.43 -6.84 -22.58
CA SER A 187 6.30 -6.35 -21.79
C SER A 187 6.74 -6.03 -20.36
N TRP A 188 6.13 -5.00 -19.78
CA TRP A 188 6.31 -4.66 -18.37
C TRP A 188 4.96 -4.73 -17.70
N ARG A 189 4.90 -5.54 -16.64
CA ARG A 189 3.68 -5.78 -15.88
C ARG A 189 3.88 -5.52 -14.39
N LEU A 190 2.84 -5.00 -13.75
CA LEU A 190 2.73 -5.00 -12.31
C LEU A 190 2.50 -6.43 -11.85
N THR A 191 3.29 -6.87 -10.90
CA THR A 191 3.19 -8.18 -10.24
C THR A 191 3.41 -8.02 -8.75
N GLU A 192 2.81 -8.88 -7.95
CA GLU A 192 3.02 -8.88 -6.50
C GLU A 192 4.52 -8.97 -6.18
N TYR A 193 4.98 -8.11 -5.28
CA TYR A 193 6.36 -8.18 -4.81
C TYR A 193 6.53 -9.36 -3.86
N VAL A 194 7.46 -10.22 -4.20
CA VAL A 194 7.88 -11.35 -3.39
C VAL A 194 9.30 -11.08 -2.91
N ALA A 195 9.50 -11.04 -1.59
CA ALA A 195 10.83 -10.84 -1.02
C ALA A 195 11.76 -11.99 -1.44
N PRO A 196 13.02 -11.70 -1.82
CA PRO A 196 14.01 -12.75 -2.05
C PRO A 196 14.17 -13.62 -0.81
N GLU A 197 14.25 -14.93 -1.00
CA GLU A 197 14.58 -15.83 0.12
C GLU A 197 15.91 -15.41 0.77
N PRO A 198 16.00 -15.40 2.11
CA PRO A 198 17.28 -15.22 2.79
C PRO A 198 18.26 -16.30 2.28
N PRO A 199 19.54 -15.96 2.05
CA PRO A 199 20.51 -16.95 1.62
C PRO A 199 20.53 -18.10 2.64
N THR A 200 20.36 -19.33 2.15
CA THR A 200 20.45 -20.54 2.96
C THR A 200 21.81 -20.51 3.67
N PRO A 201 21.89 -20.69 4.99
CA PRO A 201 23.16 -20.80 5.69
C PRO A 201 23.99 -21.91 5.00
N PRO A 202 25.31 -21.76 4.85
CA PRO A 202 26.14 -22.81 4.30
C PRO A 202 25.95 -24.08 5.12
N ASP A 203 25.75 -25.20 4.45
CA ASP A 203 25.60 -26.52 5.07
C ASP A 203 26.74 -26.73 6.08
N THR A 204 26.34 -26.91 7.33
CA THR A 204 27.27 -27.36 8.38
C THR A 204 27.63 -28.81 8.03
N PRO A 205 28.93 -29.20 8.06
CA PRO A 205 29.30 -30.57 7.76
C PRO A 205 28.58 -31.58 8.64
N ASP A 206 28.09 -32.64 8.01
CA ASP A 206 27.30 -33.72 8.57
C ASP A 206 27.77 -34.18 9.97
N THR A 207 26.87 -34.03 10.93
CA THR A 207 26.92 -34.79 12.18
C THR A 207 26.02 -36.02 11.99
N PRO A 208 26.47 -37.26 12.32
CA PRO A 208 25.70 -38.47 12.02
C PRO A 208 24.41 -38.56 12.84
N ASP A 209 23.34 -38.90 12.15
CA ASP A 209 22.06 -39.50 12.56
C ASP A 209 21.44 -39.09 13.90
N THR A 210 20.57 -38.09 13.83
CA THR A 210 19.46 -37.97 14.80
C THR A 210 18.15 -38.23 14.02
N PRO A 211 17.18 -39.02 14.58
CA PRO A 211 15.97 -39.39 13.86
C PRO A 211 15.13 -38.19 13.44
N ASP A 212 14.53 -38.26 12.25
CA ASP A 212 13.64 -37.35 11.54
C ASP A 212 12.87 -36.37 12.44
N THR A 213 13.35 -35.13 12.45
CA THR A 213 12.50 -33.99 12.82
C THR A 213 11.55 -33.73 11.66
N PRO A 214 10.24 -33.50 11.88
CA PRO A 214 9.31 -33.18 10.81
C PRO A 214 9.85 -32.02 9.99
N VAL A 215 10.00 -32.23 8.68
CA VAL A 215 10.38 -31.19 7.72
C VAL A 215 9.31 -30.12 7.80
N THR A 216 9.68 -28.95 8.35
CA THR A 216 8.84 -27.76 8.28
C THR A 216 8.57 -27.50 6.80
N PRO A 217 7.31 -27.31 6.37
CA PRO A 217 7.03 -26.94 4.99
C PRO A 217 7.88 -25.72 4.62
N PRO A 218 8.34 -25.58 3.36
CA PRO A 218 9.08 -24.41 2.93
C PRO A 218 8.29 -23.17 3.34
N ALA A 219 8.97 -22.23 3.99
CA ALA A 219 8.36 -20.98 4.41
C ALA A 219 7.63 -20.38 3.22
N ASP A 220 6.33 -20.21 3.35
CA ASP A 220 5.48 -19.60 2.34
C ASP A 220 6.15 -18.29 1.93
N VAL A 221 6.49 -18.16 0.64
CA VAL A 221 7.24 -17.01 0.12
C VAL A 221 6.42 -15.79 0.49
N SER A 222 6.85 -15.07 1.53
CA SER A 222 5.99 -14.09 2.20
C SER A 222 5.83 -12.88 1.29
N LYS A 223 4.61 -12.70 0.79
CA LYS A 223 4.18 -11.49 0.10
C LYS A 223 4.37 -10.30 1.03
N ARG A 224 4.89 -9.22 0.50
CA ARG A 224 5.11 -8.02 1.29
C ARG A 224 3.82 -7.22 1.38
N ILE A 225 3.28 -7.09 2.60
CA ILE A 225 2.09 -6.28 2.87
C ILE A 225 2.41 -4.78 2.75
N THR A 226 1.42 -3.97 2.38
CA THR A 226 1.58 -2.51 2.30
C THR A 226 1.83 -1.89 3.69
N PRO A 227 2.50 -0.72 3.78
CA PRO A 227 2.68 -0.01 5.05
C PRO A 227 1.37 0.28 5.77
N SER A 228 0.30 0.61 5.05
CA SER A 228 -1.04 0.84 5.62
C SER A 228 -1.64 -0.43 6.22
N THR A 229 -1.54 -1.57 5.54
CA THR A 229 -1.97 -2.87 6.07
C THR A 229 -1.16 -3.25 7.31
N ALA A 230 0.17 -3.05 7.27
CA ALA A 230 1.04 -3.30 8.43
C ALA A 230 0.63 -2.44 9.63
N ALA A 231 0.32 -1.16 9.42
CA ALA A 231 -0.15 -0.25 10.48
C ALA A 231 -1.47 -0.73 11.11
N VAL A 232 -2.46 -1.14 10.31
CA VAL A 232 -3.74 -1.65 10.79
C VAL A 232 -3.54 -2.93 11.61
N LEU A 233 -2.74 -3.88 11.13
CA LEU A 233 -2.44 -5.12 11.86
C LEU A 233 -1.71 -4.85 13.18
N SER A 234 -0.75 -3.92 13.17
CA SER A 234 -0.03 -3.51 14.38
C SER A 234 -0.96 -2.86 15.40
N MET A 235 -1.86 -1.96 14.97
CA MET A 235 -2.85 -1.35 15.86
C MET A 235 -3.82 -2.38 16.46
N ALA A 236 -4.23 -3.37 15.67
CA ALA A 236 -5.06 -4.47 16.18
C ALA A 236 -4.34 -5.32 17.23
N ALA A 237 -3.02 -5.53 17.07
CA ALA A 237 -2.20 -6.27 18.03
C ALA A 237 -1.89 -5.47 19.32
N VAL A 238 -1.82 -4.14 19.24
CA VAL A 238 -1.56 -3.24 20.38
C VAL A 238 -2.75 -3.16 21.34
N THR A 239 -3.97 -3.15 20.83
CA THR A 239 -5.18 -2.91 21.63
C THR A 239 -5.35 -3.89 22.81
N PRO A 240 -5.15 -5.20 22.68
CA PRO A 240 -5.23 -6.14 23.80
C PRO A 240 -4.21 -5.85 24.91
N LEU A 241 -3.00 -5.40 24.55
CA LEU A 241 -1.94 -5.12 25.52
C LEU A 241 -2.27 -3.93 26.42
N VAL A 242 -3.01 -2.96 25.90
CA VAL A 242 -3.52 -1.84 26.72
C VAL A 242 -4.48 -2.36 27.79
N TRP A 243 -5.40 -3.23 27.42
CA TRP A 243 -6.35 -3.85 28.35
C TRP A 243 -5.66 -4.71 29.40
N ASP A 244 -4.69 -5.53 29.00
CA ASP A 244 -3.96 -6.37 29.91
C ASP A 244 -3.22 -5.54 30.97
N ALA A 245 -2.56 -4.45 30.59
CA ALA A 245 -1.87 -3.56 31.50
C ALA A 245 -2.82 -2.88 32.51
N GLU A 246 -4.00 -2.46 32.06
CA GLU A 246 -5.04 -1.89 32.93
C GLU A 246 -5.56 -2.92 33.93
N LEU A 247 -5.85 -4.14 33.49
CA LEU A 247 -6.32 -5.24 34.34
C LEU A 247 -5.23 -5.73 35.32
N ASP A 248 -3.95 -5.69 34.93
CA ASP A 248 -2.85 -6.06 35.79
C ASP A 248 -2.71 -5.13 37.00
N SER A 249 -3.07 -3.86 36.88
CA SER A 249 -3.12 -2.94 38.00
C SER A 249 -4.16 -3.35 39.06
N VAL A 250 -5.31 -3.84 38.61
CA VAL A 250 -6.39 -4.36 39.49
C VAL A 250 -5.97 -5.70 40.10
N ARG A 251 -5.36 -6.59 39.32
CA ARG A 251 -4.81 -7.87 39.81
C ARG A 251 -3.77 -7.63 40.89
N ALA A 252 -2.82 -6.71 40.66
CA ALA A 252 -1.81 -6.34 41.63
C ALA A 252 -2.44 -5.76 42.92
N ARG A 253 -3.52 -4.97 42.82
CA ARG A 253 -4.27 -4.51 43.98
C ARG A 253 -4.86 -5.68 44.77
N LEU A 254 -5.58 -6.57 44.10
CA LEU A 254 -6.15 -7.76 44.77
C LEU A 254 -5.09 -8.60 45.45
N ASP A 255 -3.95 -8.83 44.82
CA ASP A 255 -2.82 -9.56 45.39
C ASP A 255 -2.25 -8.83 46.62
N SER A 256 -2.15 -7.51 46.59
CA SER A 256 -1.67 -6.71 47.71
C SER A 256 -2.58 -6.75 48.97
N LEU A 257 -3.82 -7.16 48.76
CA LEU A 257 -4.83 -7.25 49.82
C LEU A 257 -4.86 -8.62 50.48
N LYS A 258 -4.25 -9.65 49.89
CA LYS A 258 -4.19 -10.99 50.50
C LYS A 258 -3.58 -10.96 51.90
N GLY A 259 -4.23 -11.65 52.86
CA GLY A 259 -3.79 -11.71 54.23
C GLY A 259 -3.98 -10.45 55.08
N LYS A 260 -4.59 -9.38 54.55
CA LYS A 260 -4.93 -8.18 55.32
C LYS A 260 -6.34 -8.29 55.91
N GLY A 261 -6.56 -7.70 57.11
CA GLY A 261 -7.86 -7.69 57.80
C GLY A 261 -8.89 -6.73 57.19
N ASP A 262 -10.00 -6.53 57.91
CA ASP A 262 -11.08 -5.58 57.57
C ASP A 262 -10.54 -4.18 57.30
N GLY A 263 -11.17 -3.50 56.34
CA GLY A 263 -10.84 -2.11 56.06
C GLY A 263 -11.40 -1.60 54.72
N ASN A 264 -11.46 -0.29 54.63
CA ASN A 264 -11.74 0.39 53.39
C ASN A 264 -10.46 1.10 52.89
N GLY A 265 -10.21 1.09 51.63
CA GLY A 265 -9.01 1.71 51.06
C GLY A 265 -9.26 2.44 49.76
N ALA A 266 -8.54 3.53 49.58
CA ALA A 266 -8.31 4.10 48.27
C ALA A 266 -6.93 3.66 47.79
N TRP A 267 -6.78 3.46 46.50
CA TRP A 267 -5.54 3.04 45.90
C TRP A 267 -5.32 3.69 44.52
N SER A 268 -4.08 3.74 44.13
CA SER A 268 -3.70 4.15 42.77
C SER A 268 -2.54 3.31 42.28
N SER A 269 -2.47 3.12 41.00
CA SER A 269 -1.38 2.42 40.31
C SER A 269 -0.99 3.23 39.07
N VAL A 270 0.29 3.56 38.96
CA VAL A 270 0.88 4.16 37.76
C VAL A 270 1.73 3.08 37.12
N TYR A 271 1.61 2.93 35.81
CA TYR A 271 2.36 1.94 35.04
C TYR A 271 2.91 2.53 33.77
N SER A 272 4.06 2.04 33.35
CA SER A 272 4.66 2.35 32.05
C SER A 272 5.27 1.06 31.50
N GLN A 273 4.98 0.77 30.24
CA GLN A 273 5.42 -0.45 29.57
C GLN A 273 5.88 -0.11 28.15
N ARG A 274 6.97 -0.74 27.72
CA ARG A 274 7.43 -0.71 26.33
C ARG A 274 7.37 -2.13 25.78
N SER A 275 6.76 -2.27 24.61
CA SER A 275 6.56 -3.55 23.94
C SER A 275 6.99 -3.46 22.50
N ASN A 276 7.70 -4.47 22.03
CA ASN A 276 7.99 -4.66 20.61
C ASN A 276 7.09 -5.79 20.11
N LEU A 277 6.34 -5.51 19.08
CA LEU A 277 5.40 -6.44 18.48
C LEU A 277 5.87 -6.83 17.10
N SER A 278 5.63 -8.08 16.74
CA SER A 278 5.75 -8.58 15.38
C SER A 278 4.60 -9.52 15.10
N THR A 279 4.07 -9.48 13.89
CA THR A 279 3.03 -10.41 13.43
C THR A 279 3.60 -11.37 12.40
N GLU A 280 2.98 -12.54 12.23
CA GLU A 280 3.37 -13.50 11.20
C GLU A 280 3.26 -12.92 9.78
N ALA A 281 2.38 -11.94 9.58
CA ALA A 281 2.23 -11.22 8.32
C ALA A 281 3.34 -10.18 8.05
N GLY A 282 4.35 -10.05 8.93
CA GLY A 282 5.46 -9.11 8.78
C GLY A 282 5.13 -7.68 9.18
N ALA A 283 4.04 -7.44 9.92
CA ALA A 283 3.77 -6.16 10.56
C ALA A 283 4.50 -6.10 11.89
N GLY A 284 5.28 -5.04 12.13
CA GLY A 284 5.98 -4.78 13.37
C GLY A 284 5.71 -3.38 13.91
N ALA A 285 5.71 -3.24 15.23
CA ALA A 285 5.53 -1.97 15.91
C ALA A 285 6.21 -1.94 17.27
N GLU A 286 6.63 -0.75 17.66
CA GLU A 286 7.06 -0.44 19.01
C GLU A 286 5.97 0.37 19.72
N GLN A 287 5.56 -0.10 20.89
CA GLN A 287 4.56 0.55 21.73
C GLN A 287 5.19 1.08 23.00
N THR A 288 4.87 2.31 23.38
CA THR A 288 5.13 2.87 24.71
C THR A 288 3.79 3.21 25.35
N LEU A 289 3.40 2.45 26.35
CA LEU A 289 2.16 2.60 27.11
C LEU A 289 2.45 3.24 28.46
N THR A 290 1.67 4.26 28.83
CA THR A 290 1.65 4.86 30.19
C THR A 290 0.23 4.96 30.67
N GLY A 291 0.00 4.67 31.96
CA GLY A 291 -1.36 4.70 32.47
C GLY A 291 -1.42 4.93 33.99
N LEU A 292 -2.61 5.29 34.40
CA LEU A 292 -3.00 5.48 35.80
C LEU A 292 -4.32 4.77 36.04
N THR A 293 -4.37 3.96 37.10
CA THR A 293 -5.61 3.40 37.61
C THR A 293 -5.82 3.88 39.05
N VAL A 294 -7.02 4.33 39.36
CA VAL A 294 -7.43 4.72 40.71
C VAL A 294 -8.66 3.92 41.12
N GLY A 295 -8.75 3.58 42.38
CA GLY A 295 -9.89 2.82 42.84
C GLY A 295 -10.13 2.94 44.36
N VAL A 296 -11.28 2.46 44.74
CA VAL A 296 -11.67 2.29 46.18
C VAL A 296 -12.20 0.92 46.38
N ASP A 297 -11.86 0.34 47.55
CA ASP A 297 -12.32 -0.98 47.92
C ASP A 297 -12.75 -1.04 49.39
N ALA A 298 -13.58 -2.02 49.69
CA ALA A 298 -14.01 -2.39 51.01
C ALA A 298 -13.76 -3.90 51.20
N ARG A 299 -13.21 -4.22 52.34
CA ARG A 299 -12.99 -5.61 52.78
C ARG A 299 -13.83 -5.92 54.00
N HIS A 300 -14.41 -7.08 53.96
CA HIS A 300 -15.26 -7.55 55.07
C HIS A 300 -14.88 -8.97 55.44
N GLU A 301 -14.47 -9.12 56.72
CA GLU A 301 -14.09 -10.40 57.30
C GLU A 301 -15.32 -11.10 57.87
N ARG A 302 -15.42 -12.41 57.60
CA ARG A 302 -16.36 -13.35 58.23
C ARG A 302 -15.56 -14.50 58.85
N GLU A 303 -16.20 -15.29 59.72
CA GLU A 303 -15.55 -16.33 60.50
C GLU A 303 -14.60 -17.25 59.68
N SER A 304 -14.89 -17.55 58.44
CA SER A 304 -14.10 -18.44 57.58
C SER A 304 -13.70 -17.85 56.23
N SER A 305 -14.01 -16.58 55.95
CA SER A 305 -13.76 -16.00 54.64
C SER A 305 -13.56 -14.49 54.71
N MET A 306 -12.77 -13.99 53.78
CA MET A 306 -12.59 -12.58 53.50
C MET A 306 -13.21 -12.23 52.14
N THR A 307 -14.02 -11.19 52.09
CA THR A 307 -14.62 -10.68 50.86
C THR A 307 -14.10 -9.27 50.57
N THR A 308 -13.58 -9.05 49.40
CA THR A 308 -13.15 -7.75 48.88
C THR A 308 -14.07 -7.30 47.75
N ARG A 309 -14.52 -6.06 47.79
CA ARG A 309 -15.32 -5.43 46.71
C ARG A 309 -14.76 -4.06 46.40
N GLY A 310 -14.62 -3.72 45.12
CA GLY A 310 -14.07 -2.44 44.75
C GLY A 310 -14.57 -1.99 43.40
N VAL A 311 -14.35 -0.70 43.14
CA VAL A 311 -14.55 -0.06 41.85
C VAL A 311 -13.29 0.69 41.46
N PHE A 312 -13.05 0.81 40.16
CA PHE A 312 -11.88 1.52 39.67
C PHE A 312 -12.22 2.33 38.41
N PHE A 313 -11.37 3.29 38.13
CA PHE A 313 -11.29 4.03 36.90
C PHE A 313 -9.84 4.00 36.41
N SER A 314 -9.63 3.82 35.11
CA SER A 314 -8.33 3.82 34.47
C SER A 314 -8.29 4.83 33.31
N TYR A 315 -7.11 5.38 33.10
CA TYR A 315 -6.75 6.12 31.88
C TYR A 315 -5.38 5.64 31.45
N SER A 316 -5.24 5.37 30.17
CA SER A 316 -3.94 5.08 29.60
C SER A 316 -3.77 5.71 28.21
N HIS A 317 -2.52 6.05 27.92
CA HIS A 317 -2.09 6.58 26.64
C HIS A 317 -0.95 5.70 26.10
N SER A 318 -1.05 5.37 24.83
CA SER A 318 -0.08 4.53 24.13
C SER A 318 0.36 5.20 22.84
N ASP A 319 1.66 5.45 22.72
CA ASP A 319 2.30 5.82 21.46
C ASP A 319 2.77 4.55 20.73
N VAL A 320 2.50 4.48 19.44
CA VAL A 320 2.84 3.34 18.59
C VAL A 320 3.63 3.82 17.39
N GLY A 321 4.87 3.36 17.25
CA GLY A 321 5.69 3.55 16.06
C GLY A 321 5.65 2.29 15.18
N PHE A 322 5.36 2.42 13.89
CA PHE A 322 5.32 1.28 12.97
C PHE A 322 6.67 1.10 12.29
N ASP A 323 7.16 -0.14 12.20
CA ASP A 323 8.47 -0.47 11.61
C ASP A 323 8.60 -0.02 10.16
N ARG A 324 7.49 0.02 9.43
CA ARG A 324 7.43 0.43 8.03
C ARG A 324 7.08 1.92 7.83
N GLY A 325 7.22 2.71 8.89
CA GLY A 325 6.94 4.15 8.88
C GLY A 325 5.55 4.49 9.38
N GLY A 326 5.41 5.73 9.82
CA GLY A 326 4.18 6.21 10.43
C GLY A 326 4.13 6.00 11.94
N LYS A 327 3.13 6.62 12.55
CA LYS A 327 2.87 6.56 14.00
C LYS A 327 1.37 6.52 14.24
N GLY A 328 0.98 5.89 15.34
CA GLY A 328 -0.38 5.87 15.85
C GLY A 328 -0.38 6.12 17.35
N ASN A 329 -1.55 6.41 17.90
CA ASN A 329 -1.74 6.51 19.34
C ASN A 329 -3.08 5.87 19.73
N VAL A 330 -3.16 5.43 20.97
CA VAL A 330 -4.38 4.88 21.58
C VAL A 330 -4.57 5.53 22.93
N ASP A 331 -5.74 6.17 23.11
CA ASP A 331 -6.20 6.62 24.41
C ASP A 331 -7.29 5.67 24.91
N SER A 332 -7.14 5.16 26.13
CA SER A 332 -8.10 4.25 26.75
C SER A 332 -8.65 4.83 28.02
N TYR A 333 -9.94 4.72 28.21
CA TYR A 333 -10.68 5.09 29.41
C TYR A 333 -11.44 3.86 29.88
N GLY A 334 -11.09 3.36 31.06
CA GLY A 334 -11.71 2.18 31.65
C GLY A 334 -12.43 2.52 32.95
N ALA A 335 -13.54 1.86 33.21
CA ALA A 335 -14.18 1.85 34.51
C ALA A 335 -14.72 0.44 34.78
N GLY A 336 -14.59 -0.03 36.00
CA GLY A 336 -15.02 -1.37 36.34
C GLY A 336 -15.25 -1.57 37.83
N ALA A 337 -15.80 -2.74 38.13
CA ALA A 337 -15.93 -3.24 39.50
C ALA A 337 -15.25 -4.58 39.62
N TYR A 338 -14.74 -4.88 40.79
CA TYR A 338 -14.14 -6.18 41.08
C TYR A 338 -14.61 -6.72 42.44
N ALA A 339 -14.62 -8.03 42.55
CA ALA A 339 -14.85 -8.73 43.80
C ALA A 339 -13.87 -9.88 43.93
N GLY A 340 -13.34 -10.05 45.12
CA GLY A 340 -12.48 -11.16 45.48
C GLY A 340 -13.05 -11.89 46.71
N TRP A 341 -12.83 -13.19 46.76
CA TRP A 341 -13.20 -14.01 47.88
C TRP A 341 -12.01 -14.91 48.24
N GLU A 342 -11.63 -14.91 49.52
CA GLU A 342 -10.51 -15.68 50.05
C GLU A 342 -11.01 -16.54 51.23
N HIS A 343 -10.77 -17.86 51.16
CA HIS A 343 -11.10 -18.76 52.24
C HIS A 343 -9.92 -18.79 53.24
N ARG A 344 -10.23 -18.64 54.52
CA ARG A 344 -9.23 -18.76 55.59
C ARG A 344 -9.32 -20.19 56.18
N ASN A 345 -8.25 -20.93 56.00
CA ASN A 345 -8.07 -22.21 56.68
C ASN A 345 -7.57 -21.96 58.10
#